data_1a40df6e43dd603f853cdbc6e26a71ad
#
_entry.id   1a40df6e43dd603f853cdbc6e26a71ad
#
_cell.length_a   1.000
_cell.length_b   1.000
_cell.length_c   1.000
_cell.angle_alpha   90.00
_cell.angle_beta   90.00
_cell.angle_gamma   90.00
#
_symmetry.space_group_name_H-M   'P 1'
#
loop_
_entity.id
_entity.type
_entity.pdbx_description
1 polymer ?
#
loop_
_entity_poly.entity_id
_entity_poly.type
_entity_poly.pdbx_seq_one_letter_code
_entity_poly.pdbx_strand_id
1 'polypeptide(L)'
;EEHALALAKATISALERFDLIVVNAAGCGSAIKDYGHLLRDDPEWSKRARRLGEKARDVHELLASVQPRAKRHPVALQVAYHDACHLAHAQSVRAQPRELLRSIPGVELVEPSEWELCCGSAGIYNLTRPEAAAQLGARKADNLLATGAAVIAAANPGCTLQIAAHLQRKGQPLEIVHPMQLLARSIAGGDAGGMGRGGRLRTAARRALRRLRRGS
;
A
#
# COMPACT_ATOMS: atom_id res chain seq x y z
N GLU A 1 -14.45 5.07 20.38
CA GLU A 1 -15.34 5.57 19.33
C GLU A 1 -15.18 7.08 19.14
N GLU A 2 -15.38 7.91 20.20
CA GLU A 2 -15.27 9.38 20.14
C GLU A 2 -13.96 9.88 19.53
N HIS A 3 -12.84 9.25 19.89
CA HIS A 3 -11.53 9.61 19.34
C HIS A 3 -11.45 9.35 17.82
N ALA A 4 -12.04 8.26 17.33
CA ALA A 4 -12.09 7.95 15.89
C ALA A 4 -12.94 8.97 15.13
N LEU A 5 -14.08 9.37 15.71
CA LEU A 5 -14.94 10.41 15.15
C LEU A 5 -14.21 11.78 15.09
N ALA A 6 -13.49 12.15 16.16
CA ALA A 6 -12.72 13.38 16.19
C ALA A 6 -11.61 13.40 15.13
N LEU A 7 -10.87 12.28 14.94
CA LEU A 7 -9.85 12.16 13.92
C LEU A 7 -10.44 12.22 12.50
N ALA A 8 -11.59 11.60 12.28
CA ALA A 8 -12.29 11.66 10.99
C ALA A 8 -12.70 13.11 10.65
N LYS A 9 -13.29 13.84 11.62
CA LYS A 9 -13.67 15.25 11.47
C LYS A 9 -12.46 16.14 11.16
N ALA A 10 -11.35 15.93 11.86
CA ALA A 10 -10.11 16.67 11.60
C ALA A 10 -9.57 16.39 10.20
N THR A 11 -9.60 15.12 9.76
CA THR A 11 -9.17 14.72 8.41
C THR A 11 -10.06 15.34 7.33
N ILE A 12 -11.38 15.34 7.53
CA ILE A 12 -12.33 15.99 6.61
C ILE A 12 -12.01 17.48 6.50
N SER A 13 -11.89 18.19 7.62
CA SER A 13 -11.58 19.62 7.62
C SER A 13 -10.28 19.97 6.91
N ALA A 14 -9.26 19.12 7.02
CA ALA A 14 -7.97 19.33 6.38
C ALA A 14 -8.02 19.10 4.86
N LEU A 15 -8.83 18.13 4.40
CA LEU A 15 -8.76 17.62 3.04
C LEU A 15 -9.93 18.04 2.14
N GLU A 16 -11.09 18.45 2.67
CA GLU A 16 -12.30 18.72 1.89
C GLU A 16 -12.14 19.83 0.84
N ARG A 17 -11.16 20.72 1.01
CA ARG A 17 -10.83 21.80 0.06
C ARG A 17 -10.23 21.32 -1.26
N PHE A 18 -9.70 20.10 -1.31
CA PHE A 18 -9.09 19.52 -2.50
C PHE A 18 -10.14 18.80 -3.36
N ASP A 19 -9.97 18.82 -4.67
CA ASP A 19 -10.89 18.17 -5.62
C ASP A 19 -10.69 16.67 -5.69
N LEU A 20 -9.46 16.19 -5.41
CA LEU A 20 -9.07 14.79 -5.45
C LEU A 20 -8.13 14.46 -4.29
N ILE A 21 -8.41 13.35 -3.60
CA ILE A 21 -7.58 12.82 -2.54
C ILE A 21 -6.98 11.50 -3.02
N VAL A 22 -5.67 11.47 -3.21
CA VAL A 22 -4.97 10.26 -3.65
C VAL A 22 -4.33 9.57 -2.45
N VAL A 23 -4.64 8.29 -2.26
CA VAL A 23 -4.16 7.49 -1.14
C VAL A 23 -3.36 6.30 -1.67
N ASN A 24 -2.17 6.06 -1.09
CA ASN A 24 -1.30 4.94 -1.45
C ASN A 24 -1.18 3.87 -0.35
N ALA A 25 -2.09 3.86 0.61
CA ALA A 25 -2.17 2.88 1.67
C ALA A 25 -3.61 2.35 1.74
N ALA A 26 -3.80 1.09 1.39
CA ALA A 26 -5.11 0.47 1.21
C ALA A 26 -6.05 0.64 2.42
N GLY A 27 -5.54 0.47 3.64
CA GLY A 27 -6.32 0.66 4.86
C GLY A 27 -6.76 2.09 5.09
N CYS A 28 -5.89 3.07 4.82
CA CYS A 28 -6.22 4.50 4.94
C CYS A 28 -7.26 4.91 3.89
N GLY A 29 -7.08 4.46 2.63
CA GLY A 29 -8.03 4.73 1.55
C GLY A 29 -9.42 4.18 1.84
N SER A 30 -9.50 2.94 2.31
CA SER A 30 -10.74 2.30 2.73
C SER A 30 -11.42 3.09 3.86
N ALA A 31 -10.66 3.50 4.89
CA ALA A 31 -11.21 4.27 6.01
C ALA A 31 -11.77 5.63 5.57
N ILE A 32 -11.06 6.37 4.71
CA ILE A 32 -11.55 7.67 4.20
C ILE A 32 -12.83 7.51 3.38
N LYS A 33 -12.90 6.49 2.52
CA LYS A 33 -14.10 6.17 1.73
C LYS A 33 -15.29 5.82 2.63
N ASP A 34 -15.04 5.27 3.82
CA ASP A 34 -16.06 4.85 4.79
C ASP A 34 -16.47 5.93 5.80
N TYR A 35 -15.87 7.12 5.77
CA TYR A 35 -16.22 8.21 6.70
C TYR A 35 -17.70 8.61 6.61
N GLY A 36 -18.33 8.47 5.45
CA GLY A 36 -19.77 8.71 5.27
C GLY A 36 -20.64 7.76 6.08
N HIS A 37 -20.20 6.50 6.28
CA HIS A 37 -20.84 5.54 7.16
C HIS A 37 -20.52 5.82 8.64
N LEU A 38 -19.25 6.09 8.94
CA LEU A 38 -18.80 6.38 10.31
C LEU A 38 -19.53 7.59 10.93
N LEU A 39 -19.80 8.63 10.13
CA LEU A 39 -20.43 9.88 10.55
C LEU A 39 -21.90 10.00 10.09
N ARG A 40 -22.57 8.88 9.78
CA ARG A 40 -23.93 8.86 9.23
C ARG A 40 -24.97 9.55 10.12
N ASP A 41 -24.80 9.43 11.43
CA ASP A 41 -25.74 9.95 12.43
C ASP A 41 -25.39 11.39 12.89
N ASP A 42 -24.33 12.00 12.36
CA ASP A 42 -23.93 13.36 12.64
C ASP A 42 -24.50 14.32 11.56
N PRO A 43 -25.50 15.16 11.91
CA PRO A 43 -26.21 15.99 10.94
C PRO A 43 -25.30 17.05 10.27
N GLU A 44 -24.26 17.50 10.96
CA GLU A 44 -23.30 18.47 10.43
C GLU A 44 -22.26 17.81 9.51
N TRP A 45 -21.78 16.61 9.87
CA TRP A 45 -20.62 15.99 9.23
C TRP A 45 -20.96 14.93 8.20
N SER A 46 -22.15 14.34 8.24
CA SER A 46 -22.50 13.22 7.34
C SER A 46 -22.38 13.55 5.86
N LYS A 47 -22.81 14.75 5.43
CA LYS A 47 -22.69 15.19 4.03
C LYS A 47 -21.24 15.48 3.64
N ARG A 48 -20.49 16.13 4.53
CA ARG A 48 -19.05 16.44 4.31
C ARG A 48 -18.24 15.18 4.19
N ALA A 49 -18.48 14.19 5.07
CA ALA A 49 -17.83 12.91 5.07
C ALA A 49 -18.06 12.12 3.77
N ARG A 50 -19.31 12.03 3.30
CA ARG A 50 -19.64 11.41 2.01
C ARG A 50 -18.93 12.07 0.84
N ARG A 51 -18.95 13.40 0.76
CA ARG A 51 -18.26 14.16 -0.30
C ARG A 51 -16.75 13.91 -0.30
N LEU A 52 -16.12 13.78 0.89
CA LEU A 52 -14.71 13.45 0.96
C LEU A 52 -14.44 12.03 0.46
N GLY A 53 -15.25 11.05 0.87
CA GLY A 53 -15.14 9.67 0.39
C GLY A 53 -15.26 9.56 -1.14
N GLU A 54 -16.17 10.34 -1.75
CA GLU A 54 -16.34 10.41 -3.20
C GLU A 54 -15.13 11.00 -3.94
N LYS A 55 -14.32 11.83 -3.28
CA LYS A 55 -13.10 12.41 -3.83
C LYS A 55 -11.88 11.49 -3.63
N ALA A 56 -11.97 10.52 -2.71
CA ALA A 56 -10.87 9.63 -2.40
C ALA A 56 -10.68 8.57 -3.49
N ARG A 57 -9.44 8.41 -3.95
CA ARG A 57 -9.04 7.38 -4.90
C ARG A 57 -7.77 6.70 -4.40
N ASP A 58 -7.71 5.40 -4.55
CA ASP A 58 -6.42 4.72 -4.43
C ASP A 58 -5.52 5.13 -5.61
N VAL A 59 -4.22 5.18 -5.38
CA VAL A 59 -3.26 5.58 -6.43
C VAL A 59 -3.33 4.67 -7.66
N HIS A 60 -3.68 3.38 -7.48
CA HIS A 60 -3.85 2.46 -8.60
C HIS A 60 -5.12 2.75 -9.41
N GLU A 61 -6.23 3.14 -8.74
CA GLU A 61 -7.45 3.60 -9.43
C GLU A 61 -7.15 4.82 -10.29
N LEU A 62 -6.46 5.81 -9.71
CA LEU A 62 -6.12 7.03 -10.42
C LEU A 62 -5.23 6.75 -11.63
N LEU A 63 -4.15 5.99 -11.44
CA LEU A 63 -3.19 5.71 -12.52
C LEU A 63 -3.78 4.84 -13.63
N ALA A 64 -4.75 3.97 -13.33
CA ALA A 64 -5.48 3.23 -14.34
C ALA A 64 -6.45 4.10 -15.16
N SER A 65 -6.91 5.24 -14.60
CA SER A 65 -7.84 6.15 -15.28
C SER A 65 -7.17 7.20 -16.17
N VAL A 66 -5.83 7.32 -16.11
CA VAL A 66 -5.08 8.33 -16.85
C VAL A 66 -4.10 7.71 -17.84
N GLN A 67 -3.84 8.39 -18.94
CA GLN A 67 -2.84 7.96 -19.90
C GLN A 67 -1.42 8.16 -19.35
N PRO A 68 -0.54 7.14 -19.39
CA PRO A 68 0.83 7.27 -18.93
C PRO A 68 1.60 8.25 -19.84
N ARG A 69 2.28 9.23 -19.23
CA ARG A 69 3.12 10.20 -19.95
C ARG A 69 4.61 9.86 -19.87
N ALA A 70 5.03 9.22 -18.79
CA ALA A 70 6.42 8.88 -18.57
C ALA A 70 6.80 7.60 -19.30
N LYS A 71 7.97 7.60 -19.96
CA LYS A 71 8.57 6.41 -20.53
C LYS A 71 8.87 5.41 -19.41
N ARG A 72 8.62 4.13 -19.68
CA ARG A 72 8.94 3.03 -18.77
C ARG A 72 10.16 2.28 -19.28
N HIS A 73 11.16 2.14 -18.45
CA HIS A 73 12.36 1.36 -18.72
C HIS A 73 12.19 -0.06 -18.14
N PRO A 74 12.87 -1.06 -18.72
CA PRO A 74 12.80 -2.43 -18.24
C PRO A 74 13.22 -2.59 -16.78
N VAL A 75 12.46 -3.41 -16.04
CA VAL A 75 12.77 -3.87 -14.68
C VAL A 75 12.62 -5.40 -14.72
N ALA A 76 13.72 -6.11 -14.95
CA ALA A 76 13.72 -7.58 -15.08
C ALA A 76 13.55 -8.22 -13.70
N LEU A 77 12.31 -8.41 -13.26
CA LEU A 77 11.96 -8.99 -11.97
C LEU A 77 10.71 -9.88 -12.06
N GLN A 78 10.78 -11.03 -11.40
CA GLN A 78 9.58 -11.81 -11.08
C GLN A 78 9.00 -11.29 -9.76
N VAL A 79 7.75 -10.85 -9.80
CA VAL A 79 7.06 -10.15 -8.69
C VAL A 79 5.82 -10.93 -8.28
N ALA A 80 5.72 -11.33 -7.01
CA ALA A 80 4.49 -11.84 -6.44
C ALA A 80 3.64 -10.66 -5.92
N TYR A 81 2.36 -10.60 -6.33
CA TYR A 81 1.48 -9.53 -5.84
C TYR A 81 0.64 -10.01 -4.65
N HIS A 82 0.71 -9.27 -3.54
CA HIS A 82 -0.16 -9.48 -2.39
C HIS A 82 -1.36 -8.55 -2.45
N ASP A 83 -2.55 -9.11 -2.59
CA ASP A 83 -3.80 -8.37 -2.50
C ASP A 83 -4.06 -7.93 -1.05
N ALA A 84 -3.97 -6.63 -0.79
CA ALA A 84 -4.42 -6.08 0.47
C ALA A 84 -5.95 -6.15 0.54
N CYS A 85 -6.53 -6.81 1.55
CA CYS A 85 -7.97 -7.01 1.68
C CYS A 85 -8.76 -5.68 1.63
N HIS A 86 -8.23 -4.61 2.24
CA HIS A 86 -8.83 -3.27 2.18
C HIS A 86 -8.80 -2.64 0.77
N LEU A 87 -7.93 -3.10 -0.12
CA LEU A 87 -7.91 -2.66 -1.51
C LEU A 87 -8.84 -3.52 -2.35
N ALA A 88 -8.65 -4.84 -2.28
CA ALA A 88 -9.34 -5.79 -3.14
C ALA A 88 -10.84 -5.93 -2.82
N HIS A 89 -11.20 -5.95 -1.53
CA HIS A 89 -12.58 -6.17 -1.10
C HIS A 89 -13.30 -4.86 -0.74
N ALA A 90 -12.71 -4.03 0.12
CA ALA A 90 -13.41 -2.83 0.58
C ALA A 90 -13.45 -1.72 -0.48
N GLN A 91 -12.46 -1.64 -1.39
CA GLN A 91 -12.41 -0.62 -2.44
C GLN A 91 -12.67 -1.19 -3.84
N SER A 92 -12.79 -2.52 -4.00
CA SER A 92 -12.97 -3.20 -5.29
C SER A 92 -11.86 -2.92 -6.31
N VAL A 93 -10.64 -2.62 -5.84
CA VAL A 93 -9.46 -2.33 -6.65
C VAL A 93 -8.60 -3.59 -6.74
N ARG A 94 -8.77 -4.37 -7.81
CA ARG A 94 -8.12 -5.68 -8.01
C ARG A 94 -7.30 -5.74 -9.30
N ALA A 95 -7.87 -5.31 -10.42
CA ALA A 95 -7.23 -5.36 -11.73
C ALA A 95 -6.15 -4.28 -11.87
N GLN A 96 -6.41 -3.08 -11.37
CA GLN A 96 -5.59 -1.90 -11.56
C GLN A 96 -4.12 -2.06 -11.08
N PRO A 97 -3.83 -2.61 -9.89
CA PRO A 97 -2.46 -2.86 -9.48
C PRO A 97 -1.73 -3.85 -10.39
N ARG A 98 -2.45 -4.89 -10.86
CA ARG A 98 -1.90 -5.90 -11.77
C ARG A 98 -1.59 -5.32 -13.15
N GLU A 99 -2.50 -4.56 -13.71
CA GLU A 99 -2.32 -3.86 -14.99
C GLU A 99 -1.13 -2.91 -14.92
N LEU A 100 -1.01 -2.17 -13.82
CA LEU A 100 0.11 -1.27 -13.59
C LEU A 100 1.44 -2.02 -13.55
N LEU A 101 1.52 -3.13 -12.80
CA LEU A 101 2.74 -3.95 -12.70
C LEU A 101 3.10 -4.60 -14.04
N ARG A 102 2.13 -5.16 -14.76
CA ARG A 102 2.34 -5.75 -16.10
C ARG A 102 2.76 -4.72 -17.15
N SER A 103 2.42 -3.46 -16.96
CA SER A 103 2.82 -2.38 -17.87
C SER A 103 4.27 -1.95 -17.71
N ILE A 104 5.00 -2.45 -16.73
CA ILE A 104 6.44 -2.24 -16.55
C ILE A 104 7.18 -3.29 -17.39
N PRO A 105 7.94 -2.90 -18.41
CA PRO A 105 8.67 -3.85 -19.23
C PRO A 105 9.60 -4.73 -18.39
N GLY A 106 9.60 -6.04 -18.63
CA GLY A 106 10.45 -7.01 -17.95
C GLY A 106 9.94 -7.45 -16.57
N VAL A 107 8.85 -6.90 -16.05
CA VAL A 107 8.19 -7.43 -14.85
C VAL A 107 7.35 -8.64 -15.25
N GLU A 108 7.64 -9.77 -14.63
CA GLU A 108 6.83 -10.98 -14.66
C GLU A 108 5.99 -11.07 -13.39
N LEU A 109 4.67 -10.90 -13.53
CA LEU A 109 3.76 -10.96 -12.38
C LEU A 109 3.33 -12.41 -12.16
N VAL A 110 3.59 -12.93 -10.95
CA VAL A 110 3.15 -14.26 -10.51
C VAL A 110 2.11 -14.15 -9.41
N GLU A 111 1.08 -14.98 -9.49
CA GLU A 111 -0.02 -14.98 -8.53
C GLU A 111 0.24 -16.07 -7.46
N PRO A 112 0.22 -15.73 -6.17
CA PRO A 112 0.31 -16.72 -5.12
C PRO A 112 -0.99 -17.54 -5.03
N SER A 113 -0.88 -18.79 -4.61
CA SER A 113 -2.05 -19.56 -4.21
C SER A 113 -2.84 -18.80 -3.14
N GLU A 114 -4.15 -18.99 -3.12
CA GLU A 114 -5.04 -18.32 -2.17
C GLU A 114 -4.78 -16.79 -2.11
N TRP A 115 -4.72 -16.18 -3.26
CA TRP A 115 -4.41 -14.75 -3.40
C TRP A 115 -5.31 -13.85 -2.52
N GLU A 116 -6.57 -14.24 -2.28
CA GLU A 116 -7.53 -13.53 -1.41
C GLU A 116 -7.25 -13.69 0.10
N LEU A 117 -6.40 -14.64 0.51
CA LEU A 117 -6.10 -14.90 1.90
C LEU A 117 -5.52 -13.65 2.58
N CYS A 118 -6.09 -13.27 3.72
CA CYS A 118 -5.59 -12.15 4.51
C CYS A 118 -4.16 -12.42 5.03
N CYS A 119 -3.35 -11.37 5.15
CA CYS A 119 -2.03 -11.46 5.78
C CYS A 119 -2.07 -11.63 7.31
N GLY A 120 -3.24 -11.53 7.93
CA GLY A 120 -3.42 -11.60 9.37
C GLY A 120 -3.23 -10.28 10.14
N SER A 121 -2.82 -9.19 9.49
CA SER A 121 -2.65 -7.89 10.16
C SER A 121 -4.00 -7.25 10.53
N ALA A 122 -4.90 -7.08 9.57
CA ALA A 122 -6.27 -6.57 9.70
C ALA A 122 -6.44 -5.47 10.78
N GLY A 123 -5.75 -4.36 10.63
CA GLY A 123 -5.73 -3.27 11.61
C GLY A 123 -5.00 -3.70 12.89
N ILE A 124 -5.76 -3.96 13.95
CA ILE A 124 -5.24 -4.43 15.25
C ILE A 124 -5.53 -5.92 15.52
N TYR A 125 -6.00 -6.67 14.52
CA TYR A 125 -6.40 -8.06 14.70
C TYR A 125 -5.22 -8.95 15.17
N ASN A 126 -4.03 -8.68 14.68
CA ASN A 126 -2.80 -9.37 15.12
C ASN A 126 -2.43 -9.09 16.58
N LEU A 127 -2.97 -8.05 17.21
CA LEU A 127 -2.79 -7.76 18.64
C LEU A 127 -3.91 -8.39 19.47
N THR A 128 -5.14 -8.40 18.98
CA THR A 128 -6.32 -8.89 19.70
C THR A 128 -6.56 -10.38 19.49
N ARG A 129 -6.06 -10.98 18.40
CA ARG A 129 -6.19 -12.40 18.04
C ARG A 129 -4.86 -12.94 17.50
N PRO A 130 -3.79 -12.93 18.31
CA PRO A 130 -2.43 -13.19 17.83
C PRO A 130 -2.25 -14.58 17.23
N GLU A 131 -2.89 -15.62 17.78
CA GLU A 131 -2.77 -16.99 17.28
C GLU A 131 -3.37 -17.16 15.89
N ALA A 132 -4.61 -16.70 15.69
CA ALA A 132 -5.28 -16.77 14.38
C ALA A 132 -4.55 -15.90 13.35
N ALA A 133 -4.10 -14.72 13.74
CA ALA A 133 -3.31 -13.83 12.89
C ALA A 133 -1.98 -14.46 12.48
N ALA A 134 -1.32 -15.20 13.39
CA ALA A 134 -0.08 -15.90 13.12
C ALA A 134 -0.29 -17.05 12.11
N GLN A 135 -1.37 -17.82 12.24
CA GLN A 135 -1.71 -18.89 11.28
C GLN A 135 -1.96 -18.31 9.88
N LEU A 136 -2.76 -17.26 9.77
CA LEU A 136 -3.02 -16.57 8.49
C LEU A 136 -1.73 -16.02 7.87
N GLY A 137 -0.91 -15.35 8.67
CA GLY A 137 0.34 -14.76 8.20
C GLY A 137 1.38 -15.81 7.76
N ALA A 138 1.49 -16.93 8.50
CA ALA A 138 2.37 -18.03 8.13
C ALA A 138 1.96 -18.67 6.80
N ARG A 139 0.66 -18.97 6.62
CA ARG A 139 0.09 -19.53 5.38
C ARG A 139 0.25 -18.56 4.20
N LYS A 140 0.01 -17.26 4.40
CA LYS A 140 0.24 -16.25 3.36
C LYS A 140 1.71 -16.17 2.97
N ALA A 141 2.64 -16.23 3.94
CA ALA A 141 4.08 -16.24 3.66
C ALA A 141 4.49 -17.49 2.86
N ASP A 142 3.95 -18.67 3.19
CA ASP A 142 4.20 -19.91 2.44
C ASP A 142 3.72 -19.80 0.99
N ASN A 143 2.51 -19.29 0.78
CA ASN A 143 1.95 -19.09 -0.56
C ASN A 143 2.78 -18.11 -1.40
N LEU A 144 3.30 -17.06 -0.77
CA LEU A 144 4.18 -16.10 -1.45
C LEU A 144 5.56 -16.71 -1.77
N LEU A 145 6.17 -17.45 -0.85
CA LEU A 145 7.43 -18.15 -1.09
C LEU A 145 7.33 -19.21 -2.18
N ALA A 146 6.19 -19.92 -2.23
CA ALA A 146 5.95 -20.96 -3.24
C ALA A 146 5.88 -20.40 -4.68
N THR A 147 5.72 -19.09 -4.86
CA THR A 147 5.77 -18.46 -6.21
C THR A 147 7.18 -18.45 -6.79
N GLY A 148 8.22 -18.54 -5.99
CA GLY A 148 9.61 -18.36 -6.41
C GLY A 148 9.98 -16.92 -6.77
N ALA A 149 9.08 -15.95 -6.56
CA ALA A 149 9.32 -14.56 -6.92
C ALA A 149 10.48 -13.94 -6.12
N ALA A 150 11.24 -13.09 -6.79
CA ALA A 150 12.35 -12.36 -6.16
C ALA A 150 11.89 -11.22 -5.24
N VAL A 151 10.72 -10.66 -5.51
CA VAL A 151 10.15 -9.49 -4.82
C VAL A 151 8.65 -9.68 -4.60
N ILE A 152 8.16 -9.20 -3.48
CA ILE A 152 6.72 -9.14 -3.20
C ILE A 152 6.25 -7.68 -3.36
N ALA A 153 5.18 -7.46 -4.12
CA ALA A 153 4.53 -6.15 -4.19
C ALA A 153 3.29 -6.12 -3.29
N ALA A 154 3.20 -5.13 -2.39
CA ALA A 154 2.09 -4.97 -1.45
C ALA A 154 1.72 -3.49 -1.26
N ALA A 155 0.44 -3.15 -1.35
CA ALA A 155 -0.06 -1.78 -1.29
C ALA A 155 -0.61 -1.38 0.09
N ASN A 156 -0.17 -2.04 1.16
CA ASN A 156 -0.62 -1.70 2.52
C ASN A 156 0.48 -1.92 3.56
N PRO A 157 0.87 -0.89 4.33
CA PRO A 157 1.96 -0.97 5.30
C PRO A 157 1.79 -2.08 6.35
N GLY A 158 0.57 -2.25 6.88
CA GLY A 158 0.28 -3.32 7.85
C GLY A 158 0.52 -4.72 7.26
N CYS A 159 0.12 -4.96 6.02
CA CYS A 159 0.40 -6.21 5.31
C CYS A 159 1.91 -6.40 5.09
N THR A 160 2.61 -5.34 4.66
CA THR A 160 4.06 -5.38 4.44
C THR A 160 4.80 -5.81 5.71
N LEU A 161 4.50 -5.18 6.85
CA LEU A 161 5.12 -5.51 8.13
C LEU A 161 4.80 -6.93 8.59
N GLN A 162 3.54 -7.35 8.48
CA GLN A 162 3.09 -8.68 8.89
C GLN A 162 3.75 -9.77 8.04
N ILE A 163 3.74 -9.64 6.73
CA ILE A 163 4.37 -10.60 5.81
C ILE A 163 5.89 -10.64 6.05
N ALA A 164 6.55 -9.49 6.17
CA ALA A 164 7.99 -9.41 6.44
C ALA A 164 8.37 -10.15 7.73
N ALA A 165 7.59 -9.98 8.81
CA ALA A 165 7.83 -10.67 10.07
C ALA A 165 7.73 -12.21 9.94
N HIS A 166 6.74 -12.70 9.15
CA HIS A 166 6.60 -14.14 8.92
C HIS A 166 7.71 -14.71 8.03
N LEU A 167 8.11 -14.00 6.97
CA LEU A 167 9.24 -14.40 6.11
C LEU A 167 10.55 -14.46 6.92
N GLN A 168 10.77 -13.49 7.80
CA GLN A 168 11.95 -13.48 8.66
C GLN A 168 11.95 -14.65 9.64
N ARG A 169 10.82 -14.98 10.27
CA ARG A 169 10.69 -16.16 11.15
C ARG A 169 10.97 -17.47 10.43
N LYS A 170 10.69 -17.55 9.14
CA LYS A 170 10.98 -18.71 8.28
C LYS A 170 12.44 -18.74 7.79
N GLY A 171 13.25 -17.73 8.11
CA GLY A 171 14.64 -17.63 7.62
C GLY A 171 14.74 -17.31 6.12
N GLN A 172 13.65 -16.85 5.49
CA GLN A 172 13.56 -16.56 4.05
C GLN A 172 13.07 -15.13 3.81
N PRO A 173 13.83 -14.10 4.23
CA PRO A 173 13.45 -12.72 4.02
C PRO A 173 13.46 -12.37 2.53
N LEU A 174 12.36 -11.82 2.05
CA LEU A 174 12.23 -11.24 0.69
C LEU A 174 12.02 -9.74 0.78
N GLU A 175 12.42 -9.03 -0.24
CA GLU A 175 12.10 -7.61 -0.38
C GLU A 175 10.60 -7.46 -0.63
N ILE A 176 9.95 -6.57 0.13
CA ILE A 176 8.55 -6.21 -0.07
C ILE A 176 8.50 -4.73 -0.42
N VAL A 177 7.93 -4.42 -1.58
CA VAL A 177 7.85 -3.06 -2.11
C VAL A 177 6.41 -2.65 -2.39
N HIS A 178 6.15 -1.36 -2.36
CA HIS A 178 4.88 -0.85 -2.88
C HIS A 178 4.92 -0.86 -4.43
N PRO A 179 3.82 -1.18 -5.15
CA PRO A 179 3.80 -1.14 -6.62
C PRO A 179 4.31 0.17 -7.22
N MET A 180 4.05 1.29 -6.54
CA MET A 180 4.57 2.60 -6.96
C MET A 180 6.09 2.70 -6.92
N GLN A 181 6.78 1.93 -6.08
CA GLN A 181 8.24 1.92 -6.04
C GLN A 181 8.82 1.21 -7.28
N LEU A 182 8.16 0.14 -7.75
CA LEU A 182 8.54 -0.52 -9.00
C LEU A 182 8.28 0.39 -10.21
N LEU A 183 7.14 1.08 -10.23
CA LEU A 183 6.85 2.06 -11.26
C LEU A 183 7.88 3.20 -11.26
N ALA A 184 8.23 3.73 -10.10
CA ALA A 184 9.24 4.78 -9.98
C ALA A 184 10.62 4.31 -10.45
N ARG A 185 11.03 3.07 -10.15
CA ARG A 185 12.26 2.45 -10.69
C ARG A 185 12.24 2.40 -12.22
N SER A 186 11.12 1.96 -12.78
CA SER A 186 10.93 1.89 -14.24
C SER A 186 11.00 3.26 -14.91
N ILE A 187 10.38 4.28 -14.32
CA ILE A 187 10.40 5.65 -14.86
C ILE A 187 11.81 6.26 -14.75
N ALA A 188 12.52 6.00 -13.66
CA ALA A 188 13.88 6.53 -13.46
C ALA A 188 14.94 5.93 -14.39
N GLY A 189 14.65 4.79 -15.02
CA GLY A 189 15.61 4.14 -15.93
C GLY A 189 16.85 3.59 -15.25
N GLY A 190 16.78 3.34 -13.94
CA GLY A 190 17.90 2.79 -13.18
C GLY A 190 18.01 1.27 -13.37
N ASP A 191 19.24 0.78 -13.58
CA ASP A 191 19.55 -0.63 -13.64
C ASP A 191 19.02 -1.37 -12.40
N ALA A 192 18.38 -2.50 -12.61
CA ALA A 192 17.91 -3.42 -11.56
C ALA A 192 19.06 -4.00 -10.70
N GLY A 193 20.31 -3.66 -11.00
CA GLY A 193 21.50 -4.12 -10.30
C GLY A 193 21.82 -3.44 -8.95
N GLY A 194 20.96 -2.54 -8.48
CA GLY A 194 21.21 -1.73 -7.27
C GLY A 194 20.40 -2.11 -6.04
N MET A 195 19.95 -3.35 -5.87
CA MET A 195 19.36 -3.84 -4.59
C MET A 195 20.45 -4.33 -3.62
N GLY A 196 21.45 -3.50 -3.40
CA GLY A 196 22.49 -3.69 -2.40
C GLY A 196 22.36 -2.68 -1.27
N ARG A 197 21.88 -3.16 -0.12
CA ARG A 197 22.11 -2.61 1.23
C ARG A 197 21.91 -1.08 1.42
N GLY A 198 20.77 -0.68 2.00
CA GLY A 198 20.60 0.39 3.02
C GLY A 198 21.42 1.69 2.99
N GLY A 199 21.94 2.19 1.86
CA GLY A 199 22.98 3.23 1.85
C GLY A 199 22.58 4.64 1.42
N ARG A 200 21.54 4.83 0.63
CA ARG A 200 21.32 6.17 -0.01
C ARG A 200 20.07 6.95 0.41
N LEU A 201 19.10 6.34 1.04
CA LEU A 201 17.96 7.09 1.62
C LEU A 201 18.34 7.87 2.89
N ARG A 202 19.44 7.47 3.55
CA ARG A 202 19.97 8.18 4.74
C ARG A 202 20.55 9.56 4.43
N THR A 203 20.98 9.82 3.19
CA THR A 203 21.67 11.08 2.84
C THR A 203 20.70 12.22 2.51
N ALA A 204 19.56 11.93 1.88
CA ALA A 204 18.54 12.95 1.59
C ALA A 204 17.80 13.39 2.85
N ALA A 205 17.42 12.45 3.72
CA ALA A 205 16.78 12.73 5.00
C ALA A 205 17.72 13.49 5.96
N ARG A 206 19.01 13.13 5.99
CA ARG A 206 20.02 13.87 6.79
C ARG A 206 20.29 15.28 6.28
N ARG A 207 20.22 15.53 4.96
CA ARG A 207 20.33 16.87 4.40
C ARG A 207 19.11 17.74 4.71
N ALA A 208 17.89 17.17 4.68
CA ALA A 208 16.66 17.88 5.05
C ALA A 208 16.65 18.26 6.54
N LEU A 209 17.03 17.33 7.43
CA LEU A 209 17.13 17.59 8.88
C LEU A 209 18.23 18.59 9.25
N ARG A 210 19.36 18.65 8.51
CA ARG A 210 20.39 19.67 8.73
C ARG A 210 19.97 21.07 8.28
N ARG A 211 19.08 21.19 7.28
CA ARG A 211 18.54 22.50 6.86
C ARG A 211 17.55 23.07 7.89
N LEU A 212 16.74 22.21 8.53
CA LEU A 212 15.80 22.62 9.56
C LEU A 212 16.49 23.05 10.88
N ARG A 213 17.72 22.56 11.15
CA ARG A 213 18.48 22.95 12.38
C ARG A 213 19.37 24.18 12.20
N ARG A 214 19.48 24.78 11.01
CA ARG A 214 20.27 25.99 10.74
C ARG A 214 19.41 27.23 10.49
N GLY A 215 18.10 27.13 10.67
CA GLY A 215 17.13 28.22 10.49
C GLY A 215 16.40 28.62 11.76
N SER A 216 17.01 28.37 12.93
CA SER A 216 16.55 28.93 14.23
C SER A 216 17.71 29.62 14.92
#